data_60560017b2ace53e3eb21ed843c346f1
#
_entry.id   60560017b2ace53e3eb21ed843c346f1
#
_cell.length_a   1.000
_cell.length_b   1.000
_cell.length_c   1.000
_cell.angle_alpha   90.00
_cell.angle_beta   90.00
_cell.angle_gamma   90.00
#
_symmetry.space_group_name_H-M   'P 1'
#
loop_
_entity.id
_entity.type
_entity.pdbx_description
1 polymer ?
#
loop_
_entity_poly.entity_id
_entity_poly.type
_entity_poly.pdbx_seq_one_letter_code
_entity_poly.pdbx_strand_id
1 'polypeptide(L)'
;MIHFNNVSKYYPTKQGRSYVFKDVNISLPMDKNIAVLGPNGVGKSTLIKMLGGADFPSRGTITSDQRISWPLGLQGGLQGSMSARENVRFVARINGHKNTKMVEQKVADFAEIGQYFDEPVKTYSNGMRSKVTFGLAMAFELNFDVLLIDELTAVGDAAFKEKSKKLLLEKYEDTKLIMVNHSMQELKKFCQAGIVIKNKTLIYYPDLASAIKDYNETYVNAKK
;
A
#
# COMPACT_ATOMS: atom_id res chain seq x y z
N MET A 1 -17.45 -3.62 3.80
CA MET A 1 -16.92 -4.87 3.20
C MET A 1 -16.35 -4.61 1.82
N ILE A 2 -15.41 -5.44 1.35
CA ILE A 2 -14.86 -5.35 -0.01
C ILE A 2 -15.26 -6.62 -0.76
N HIS A 3 -15.96 -6.48 -1.89
CA HIS A 3 -16.48 -7.60 -2.67
C HIS A 3 -15.75 -7.73 -4.01
N PHE A 4 -15.26 -8.92 -4.29
CA PHE A 4 -14.71 -9.30 -5.60
C PHE A 4 -15.76 -10.15 -6.32
N ASN A 5 -16.25 -9.65 -7.45
CA ASN A 5 -17.26 -10.31 -8.26
C ASN A 5 -16.65 -10.75 -9.58
N ASN A 6 -16.32 -12.03 -9.69
CA ASN A 6 -15.75 -12.69 -10.87
C ASN A 6 -14.49 -11.97 -11.41
N VAL A 7 -13.60 -11.56 -10.49
CA VAL A 7 -12.44 -10.74 -10.81
C VAL A 7 -11.33 -11.58 -11.44
N SER A 8 -10.89 -11.16 -12.64
CA SER A 8 -9.69 -11.67 -13.27
C SER A 8 -8.75 -10.52 -13.60
N LYS A 9 -7.46 -10.73 -13.36
CA LYS A 9 -6.38 -9.81 -13.76
C LYS A 9 -5.32 -10.56 -14.53
N TYR A 10 -5.02 -10.08 -15.73
CA TYR A 10 -3.97 -10.64 -16.58
C TYR A 10 -3.22 -9.53 -17.31
N TYR A 11 -2.01 -9.84 -17.72
CA TYR A 11 -1.19 -9.00 -18.58
C TYR A 11 -0.94 -9.71 -19.90
N PRO A 12 -0.95 -8.99 -21.04
CA PRO A 12 -0.61 -9.58 -22.34
C PRO A 12 0.87 -9.96 -22.36
N THR A 13 1.16 -11.14 -22.93
CA THR A 13 2.52 -11.61 -23.17
C THR A 13 2.63 -12.12 -24.61
N LYS A 14 3.85 -12.35 -25.10
CA LYS A 14 4.07 -12.95 -26.42
C LYS A 14 3.41 -14.34 -26.57
N GLN A 15 3.19 -15.05 -25.47
CA GLN A 15 2.59 -16.38 -25.42
C GLN A 15 1.10 -16.36 -25.07
N GLY A 16 0.46 -15.17 -25.01
CA GLY A 16 -0.95 -15.01 -24.66
C GLY A 16 -1.14 -14.23 -23.34
N ARG A 17 -2.15 -14.61 -22.56
CA ARG A 17 -2.50 -13.91 -21.30
C ARG A 17 -1.83 -14.55 -20.12
N SER A 18 -1.02 -13.79 -19.37
CA SER A 18 -0.47 -14.21 -18.07
C SER A 18 -1.42 -13.77 -16.96
N TYR A 19 -2.15 -14.72 -16.39
CA TYR A 19 -3.09 -14.43 -15.30
C TYR A 19 -2.38 -14.29 -13.96
N VAL A 20 -2.61 -13.17 -13.28
CA VAL A 20 -2.26 -12.95 -11.88
C VAL A 20 -3.40 -13.46 -10.99
N PHE A 21 -4.64 -13.07 -11.33
CA PHE A 21 -5.87 -13.56 -10.68
C PHE A 21 -6.83 -14.08 -11.73
N LYS A 22 -7.61 -15.11 -11.36
CA LYS A 22 -8.57 -15.74 -12.28
C LYS A 22 -9.86 -16.07 -11.54
N ASP A 23 -10.96 -15.51 -12.02
CA ASP A 23 -12.35 -15.77 -11.57
C ASP A 23 -12.52 -15.71 -10.04
N VAL A 24 -11.90 -14.71 -9.40
CA VAL A 24 -11.92 -14.50 -7.96
C VAL A 24 -13.31 -14.02 -7.53
N ASN A 25 -13.94 -14.77 -6.64
CA ASN A 25 -15.19 -14.43 -5.99
C ASN A 25 -15.00 -14.53 -4.49
N ILE A 26 -14.90 -13.39 -3.79
CA ILE A 26 -14.66 -13.34 -2.35
C ILE A 26 -15.19 -12.03 -1.77
N SER A 27 -15.63 -12.08 -0.51
CA SER A 27 -15.96 -10.91 0.29
C SER A 27 -15.00 -10.81 1.47
N LEU A 28 -14.32 -9.67 1.58
CA LEU A 28 -13.38 -9.40 2.66
C LEU A 28 -14.09 -8.56 3.73
N PRO A 29 -14.31 -9.11 4.93
CA PRO A 29 -14.79 -8.31 6.05
C PRO A 29 -13.67 -7.37 6.51
N MET A 30 -14.03 -6.09 6.77
CA MET A 30 -13.08 -5.08 7.20
C MET A 30 -13.26 -4.73 8.69
N ASP A 31 -13.51 -5.75 9.50
CA ASP A 31 -13.56 -5.67 10.97
C ASP A 31 -12.18 -5.82 11.62
N LYS A 32 -11.21 -6.38 10.89
CA LYS A 32 -9.84 -6.66 11.32
C LYS A 32 -8.81 -6.12 10.34
N ASN A 33 -7.58 -5.93 10.83
CA ASN A 33 -6.44 -5.66 9.96
C ASN A 33 -6.01 -6.94 9.25
N ILE A 34 -5.78 -6.87 7.95
CA ILE A 34 -5.56 -8.03 7.08
C ILE A 34 -4.12 -8.02 6.55
N ALA A 35 -3.38 -9.11 6.76
CA ALA A 35 -2.10 -9.37 6.13
C ALA A 35 -2.30 -10.02 4.75
N VAL A 36 -1.52 -9.60 3.75
CA VAL A 36 -1.50 -10.25 2.44
C VAL A 36 -0.24 -11.10 2.32
N LEU A 37 -0.41 -12.42 2.25
CA LEU A 37 0.64 -13.42 2.22
C LEU A 37 0.77 -14.06 0.84
N GLY A 38 2.02 -14.32 0.44
CA GLY A 38 2.34 -14.98 -0.82
C GLY A 38 3.79 -14.73 -1.24
N PRO A 39 4.38 -15.56 -2.10
CA PRO A 39 5.74 -15.39 -2.59
C PRO A 39 5.91 -14.13 -3.44
N ASN A 40 7.16 -13.77 -3.73
CA ASN A 40 7.44 -12.68 -4.65
C ASN A 40 6.88 -12.99 -6.03
N GLY A 41 6.30 -11.97 -6.67
CA GLY A 41 5.70 -12.09 -8.00
C GLY A 41 4.31 -12.75 -8.05
N VAL A 42 3.73 -13.20 -6.93
CA VAL A 42 2.42 -13.87 -6.93
C VAL A 42 1.24 -12.91 -7.18
N GLY A 43 1.46 -11.58 -7.05
CA GLY A 43 0.42 -10.58 -7.29
C GLY A 43 0.03 -9.71 -6.09
N LYS A 44 0.80 -9.71 -4.99
CA LYS A 44 0.50 -8.89 -3.79
C LYS A 44 0.34 -7.40 -4.15
N SER A 45 1.33 -6.80 -4.80
CA SER A 45 1.26 -5.39 -5.20
C SER A 45 0.20 -5.12 -6.28
N THR A 46 -0.13 -6.10 -7.12
CA THR A 46 -1.26 -6.01 -8.06
C THR A 46 -2.59 -5.94 -7.32
N LEU A 47 -2.77 -6.78 -6.27
CA LEU A 47 -3.96 -6.74 -5.42
C LEU A 47 -4.10 -5.37 -4.75
N ILE A 48 -3.03 -4.87 -4.12
CA ILE A 48 -3.01 -3.57 -3.46
C ILE A 48 -3.35 -2.44 -4.44
N LYS A 49 -2.77 -2.46 -5.66
CA LYS A 49 -3.08 -1.46 -6.70
C LYS A 49 -4.55 -1.51 -7.14
N MET A 50 -5.12 -2.70 -7.30
CA MET A 50 -6.53 -2.85 -7.67
C MET A 50 -7.48 -2.36 -6.56
N LEU A 51 -7.17 -2.65 -5.29
CA LEU A 51 -7.93 -2.16 -4.15
C LEU A 51 -7.89 -0.64 -4.02
N GLY A 52 -6.72 -0.04 -4.28
CA GLY A 52 -6.51 1.42 -4.21
C GLY A 52 -6.88 2.18 -5.48
N GLY A 53 -7.47 1.52 -6.49
CA GLY A 53 -7.89 2.17 -7.73
C GLY A 53 -6.73 2.64 -8.64
N ALA A 54 -5.49 2.24 -8.35
CA ALA A 54 -4.32 2.54 -9.19
C ALA A 54 -4.17 1.57 -10.37
N ASP A 55 -4.87 0.45 -10.36
CA ASP A 55 -5.00 -0.52 -11.44
C ASP A 55 -6.43 -1.08 -11.42
N PHE A 56 -6.87 -1.67 -12.53
CA PHE A 56 -8.23 -2.20 -12.66
C PHE A 56 -8.23 -3.69 -13.00
N PRO A 57 -9.26 -4.44 -12.57
CA PRO A 57 -9.48 -5.80 -13.05
C PRO A 57 -9.57 -5.83 -14.58
N SER A 58 -9.02 -6.88 -15.20
CA SER A 58 -9.21 -7.13 -16.64
C SER A 58 -10.62 -7.64 -16.95
N ARG A 59 -11.27 -8.27 -15.95
CA ARG A 59 -12.68 -8.70 -15.96
C ARG A 59 -13.23 -8.69 -14.54
N GLY A 60 -14.56 -8.59 -14.41
CA GLY A 60 -15.25 -8.53 -13.12
C GLY A 60 -15.14 -7.16 -12.47
N THR A 61 -15.59 -7.06 -11.24
CA THR A 61 -15.64 -5.79 -10.49
C THR A 61 -15.21 -5.99 -9.05
N ILE A 62 -14.56 -4.96 -8.51
CA ILE A 62 -14.30 -4.82 -7.07
C ILE A 62 -15.17 -3.67 -6.58
N THR A 63 -15.99 -3.93 -5.57
CA THR A 63 -16.87 -2.94 -4.96
C THR A 63 -16.62 -2.84 -3.46
N SER A 64 -16.78 -1.66 -2.90
CA SER A 64 -16.61 -1.41 -1.46
C SER A 64 -17.59 -0.35 -1.00
N ASP A 65 -18.13 -0.53 0.21
CA ASP A 65 -18.87 0.48 0.97
C ASP A 65 -17.94 1.37 1.82
N GLN A 66 -16.63 1.16 1.72
CA GLN A 66 -15.62 1.84 2.52
C GLN A 66 -14.70 2.67 1.64
N ARG A 67 -14.20 3.77 2.18
CA ARG A 67 -13.21 4.63 1.54
C ARG A 67 -11.84 4.00 1.71
N ILE A 68 -11.34 3.43 0.63
CA ILE A 68 -10.02 2.77 0.59
C ILE A 68 -8.97 3.80 0.15
N SER A 69 -7.83 3.83 0.84
CA SER A 69 -6.72 4.69 0.46
C SER A 69 -6.07 4.25 -0.86
N TRP A 70 -5.34 5.13 -1.49
CA TRP A 70 -4.31 4.69 -2.44
C TRP A 70 -3.21 3.92 -1.69
N PRO A 71 -2.43 3.08 -2.39
CA PRO A 71 -1.35 2.33 -1.76
C PRO A 71 -0.29 3.26 -1.16
N LEU A 72 -0.14 3.23 0.16
CA LEU A 72 0.93 3.95 0.84
C LEU A 72 2.22 3.13 0.72
N GLY A 73 3.31 3.76 0.29
CA GLY A 73 4.62 3.10 0.10
C GLY A 73 5.01 2.84 -1.34
N LEU A 74 4.07 2.84 -2.30
CA LEU A 74 4.45 2.79 -3.71
C LEU A 74 5.23 4.04 -4.11
N GLN A 75 6.37 3.86 -4.78
CA GLN A 75 7.21 4.92 -5.33
C GLN A 75 6.53 5.57 -6.56
N GLY A 76 5.30 6.08 -6.39
CA GLY A 76 4.54 6.70 -7.46
C GLY A 76 3.83 7.95 -6.95
N GLY A 77 3.69 8.95 -7.81
CA GLY A 77 2.93 10.17 -7.52
C GLY A 77 3.76 11.45 -7.44
N LEU A 78 5.09 11.36 -7.36
CA LEU A 78 5.94 12.54 -7.49
C LEU A 78 6.44 12.68 -8.93
N GLN A 79 6.22 13.86 -9.51
CA GLN A 79 6.76 14.21 -10.82
C GLN A 79 8.27 14.46 -10.69
N GLY A 80 9.07 13.66 -11.38
CA GLY A 80 10.52 13.67 -11.23
C GLY A 80 11.22 14.97 -11.66
N SER A 81 10.65 15.73 -12.60
CA SER A 81 11.17 17.01 -13.05
C SER A 81 10.85 18.18 -12.12
N MET A 82 9.92 18.00 -11.21
CA MET A 82 9.53 18.99 -10.20
C MET A 82 10.29 18.72 -8.89
N SER A 83 10.49 19.76 -8.08
CA SER A 83 10.99 19.63 -6.72
C SER A 83 9.93 18.98 -5.80
N ALA A 84 10.35 18.55 -4.59
CA ALA A 84 9.37 18.07 -3.60
C ALA A 84 8.38 19.17 -3.24
N ARG A 85 8.84 20.41 -3.03
CA ARG A 85 7.98 21.56 -2.73
C ARG A 85 6.91 21.76 -3.81
N GLU A 86 7.29 21.72 -5.08
CA GLU A 86 6.35 21.88 -6.20
C GLU A 86 5.34 20.72 -6.27
N ASN A 87 5.79 19.48 -6.07
CA ASN A 87 4.92 18.32 -6.01
C ASN A 87 3.90 18.44 -4.85
N VAL A 88 4.36 18.82 -3.66
CA VAL A 88 3.49 19.01 -2.48
C VAL A 88 2.46 20.11 -2.73
N ARG A 89 2.91 21.24 -3.30
CA ARG A 89 2.03 22.35 -3.68
C ARG A 89 0.98 21.93 -4.67
N PHE A 90 1.36 21.17 -5.69
CA PHE A 90 0.46 20.65 -6.70
C PHE A 90 -0.62 19.76 -6.09
N VAL A 91 -0.21 18.76 -5.28
CA VAL A 91 -1.14 17.85 -4.61
C VAL A 91 -2.04 18.58 -3.61
N ALA A 92 -1.49 19.53 -2.85
CA ALA A 92 -2.28 20.35 -1.93
C ALA A 92 -3.40 21.13 -2.65
N ARG A 93 -3.09 21.74 -3.80
CA ARG A 93 -4.09 22.47 -4.61
C ARG A 93 -5.19 21.56 -5.14
N ILE A 94 -4.84 20.37 -5.65
CA ILE A 94 -5.82 19.39 -6.14
C ILE A 94 -6.78 18.97 -5.01
N ASN A 95 -6.25 18.85 -3.77
CA ASN A 95 -7.04 18.52 -2.59
C ASN A 95 -7.77 19.76 -1.98
N GLY A 96 -7.81 20.90 -2.68
CA GLY A 96 -8.58 22.08 -2.28
C GLY A 96 -7.93 22.94 -1.19
N HIS A 97 -6.67 22.71 -0.84
CA HIS A 97 -5.95 23.52 0.13
C HIS A 97 -5.57 24.88 -0.45
N LYS A 98 -6.18 25.96 0.04
CA LYS A 98 -5.85 27.33 -0.37
C LYS A 98 -4.47 27.78 0.14
N ASN A 99 -4.10 27.39 1.37
CA ASN A 99 -2.80 27.68 1.97
C ASN A 99 -1.85 26.48 1.82
N THR A 100 -1.16 26.41 0.69
CA THR A 100 -0.21 25.31 0.41
C THR A 100 1.07 25.41 1.23
N LYS A 101 1.48 26.60 1.71
CA LYS A 101 2.70 26.81 2.47
C LYS A 101 2.73 26.01 3.77
N MET A 102 1.58 25.89 4.44
CA MET A 102 1.49 25.10 5.68
C MET A 102 1.70 23.59 5.38
N VAL A 103 1.14 23.09 4.28
CA VAL A 103 1.33 21.70 3.85
C VAL A 103 2.78 21.46 3.42
N GLU A 104 3.37 22.37 2.65
CA GLU A 104 4.78 22.33 2.23
C GLU A 104 5.71 22.24 3.45
N GLN A 105 5.47 23.06 4.47
CA GLN A 105 6.28 23.06 5.70
C GLN A 105 6.13 21.75 6.48
N LYS A 106 4.90 21.26 6.69
CA LYS A 106 4.66 19.97 7.36
C LYS A 106 5.42 18.82 6.69
N VAL A 107 5.39 18.78 5.35
CA VAL A 107 6.08 17.72 4.59
C VAL A 107 7.60 17.89 4.66
N ALA A 108 8.13 19.12 4.57
CA ALA A 108 9.55 19.41 4.67
C ALA A 108 10.11 19.01 6.04
N ASP A 109 9.42 19.39 7.13
CA ASP A 109 9.78 19.06 8.51
C ASP A 109 9.75 17.55 8.77
N PHE A 110 8.78 16.86 8.17
CA PHE A 110 8.68 15.41 8.31
C PHE A 110 9.77 14.66 7.53
N ALA A 111 10.00 15.06 6.26
CA ALA A 111 10.91 14.38 5.36
C ALA A 111 12.39 14.56 5.74
N GLU A 112 12.74 15.67 6.37
CA GLU A 112 14.09 15.97 6.87
C GLU A 112 15.19 15.76 5.79
N ILE A 113 14.94 16.24 4.57
CA ILE A 113 15.90 16.14 3.45
C ILE A 113 16.64 17.46 3.17
N GLY A 114 16.45 18.48 4.01
CA GLY A 114 17.13 19.76 3.94
C GLY A 114 16.95 20.46 2.59
N GLN A 115 18.04 20.99 2.05
CA GLN A 115 18.05 21.73 0.78
C GLN A 115 17.51 20.92 -0.42
N TYR A 116 17.60 19.59 -0.38
CA TYR A 116 17.06 18.76 -1.45
C TYR A 116 15.53 18.89 -1.62
N PHE A 117 14.82 19.43 -0.63
CA PHE A 117 13.37 19.64 -0.76
C PHE A 117 13.00 20.59 -1.92
N ASP A 118 13.95 21.44 -2.31
CA ASP A 118 13.81 22.39 -3.43
C ASP A 118 14.50 21.93 -4.72
N GLU A 119 15.17 20.76 -4.71
CA GLU A 119 15.79 20.16 -5.89
C GLU A 119 14.82 19.19 -6.62
N PRO A 120 15.02 18.93 -7.93
CA PRO A 120 14.20 18.00 -8.69
C PRO A 120 14.21 16.58 -8.12
N VAL A 121 13.00 15.97 -7.97
CA VAL A 121 12.84 14.62 -7.39
C VAL A 121 13.63 13.53 -8.13
N LYS A 122 13.93 13.73 -9.42
CA LYS A 122 14.78 12.80 -10.19
C LYS A 122 16.18 12.64 -9.61
N THR A 123 16.67 13.61 -8.84
CA THR A 123 18.00 13.59 -8.20
C THR A 123 17.99 12.89 -6.84
N TYR A 124 16.83 12.51 -6.33
CA TYR A 124 16.70 11.94 -5.00
C TYR A 124 17.14 10.48 -4.94
N SER A 125 17.73 10.10 -3.81
CA SER A 125 17.84 8.70 -3.43
C SER A 125 16.43 8.09 -3.22
N ASN A 126 16.33 6.77 -3.25
CA ASN A 126 15.07 6.08 -2.94
C ASN A 126 14.57 6.43 -1.54
N GLY A 127 15.48 6.57 -0.56
CA GLY A 127 15.15 6.97 0.81
C GLY A 127 14.52 8.36 0.88
N MET A 128 15.11 9.36 0.24
CA MET A 128 14.59 10.73 0.17
C MET A 128 13.22 10.78 -0.49
N ARG A 129 13.06 10.07 -1.61
CA ARG A 129 11.78 9.98 -2.33
C ARG A 129 10.68 9.40 -1.44
N SER A 130 10.97 8.32 -0.72
CA SER A 130 10.01 7.69 0.19
C SER A 130 9.65 8.59 1.37
N LYS A 131 10.63 9.32 1.93
CA LYS A 131 10.38 10.29 3.01
C LYS A 131 9.40 11.37 2.57
N VAL A 132 9.57 11.93 1.39
CA VAL A 132 8.66 12.95 0.85
C VAL A 132 7.29 12.36 0.53
N THR A 133 7.23 11.18 -0.12
CA THR A 133 5.96 10.52 -0.48
C THR A 133 5.15 10.19 0.76
N PHE A 134 5.80 9.66 1.81
CA PHE A 134 5.14 9.37 3.07
C PHE A 134 4.68 10.63 3.78
N GLY A 135 5.56 11.65 3.90
CA GLY A 135 5.21 12.94 4.49
C GLY A 135 4.02 13.60 3.79
N LEU A 136 3.98 13.52 2.45
CA LEU A 136 2.87 14.01 1.66
C LEU A 136 1.56 13.27 1.98
N ALA A 137 1.59 11.94 2.04
CA ALA A 137 0.43 11.13 2.40
C ALA A 137 -0.08 11.45 3.82
N MET A 138 0.84 11.75 4.76
CA MET A 138 0.49 12.09 6.14
C MET A 138 0.08 13.54 6.34
N ALA A 139 0.44 14.45 5.42
CA ALA A 139 0.13 15.87 5.54
C ALA A 139 -1.36 16.20 5.37
N PHE A 140 -2.10 15.32 4.69
CA PHE A 140 -3.53 15.49 4.45
C PHE A 140 -4.36 14.75 5.51
N GLU A 141 -5.45 15.38 5.95
CA GLU A 141 -6.49 14.73 6.77
C GLU A 141 -7.45 13.99 5.85
N LEU A 142 -7.03 12.82 5.41
CA LEU A 142 -7.84 11.98 4.55
C LEU A 142 -8.56 10.95 5.41
N ASN A 143 -9.89 11.04 5.44
CA ASN A 143 -10.75 10.13 6.16
C ASN A 143 -10.90 8.83 5.37
N PHE A 144 -9.97 7.91 5.51
CA PHE A 144 -10.08 6.55 4.99
C PHE A 144 -10.60 5.59 6.05
N ASP A 145 -11.43 4.65 5.62
CA ASP A 145 -11.90 3.56 6.46
C ASP A 145 -10.92 2.36 6.39
N VAL A 146 -10.14 2.28 5.28
CA VAL A 146 -9.15 1.24 5.04
C VAL A 146 -7.87 1.86 4.46
N LEU A 147 -6.72 1.58 5.08
CA LEU A 147 -5.40 1.94 4.58
C LEU A 147 -4.73 0.75 3.90
N LEU A 148 -4.20 1.00 2.70
CA LEU A 148 -3.40 0.05 1.96
C LEU A 148 -1.91 0.31 2.19
N ILE A 149 -1.21 -0.66 2.77
CA ILE A 149 0.21 -0.56 3.09
C ILE A 149 0.98 -1.58 2.26
N ASP A 150 1.83 -1.12 1.33
CA ASP A 150 2.74 -1.95 0.55
C ASP A 150 4.18 -1.60 0.93
N GLU A 151 4.78 -2.40 1.82
CA GLU A 151 6.18 -2.27 2.28
C GLU A 151 6.60 -0.89 2.82
N LEU A 152 5.71 -0.18 3.49
CA LEU A 152 5.93 1.18 4.00
C LEU A 152 7.18 1.32 4.87
N THR A 153 7.63 0.23 5.51
CA THR A 153 8.76 0.21 6.42
C THR A 153 10.08 -0.18 5.76
N ALA A 154 10.07 -0.50 4.45
CA ALA A 154 11.27 -1.00 3.76
C ALA A 154 12.27 0.10 3.39
N VAL A 155 11.86 1.39 3.38
CA VAL A 155 12.70 2.48 2.86
C VAL A 155 12.92 3.57 3.90
N GLY A 156 14.17 4.02 4.01
CA GLY A 156 14.64 4.98 5.00
C GLY A 156 15.53 4.33 6.08
N ASP A 157 16.15 5.17 6.90
CA ASP A 157 16.91 4.72 8.07
C ASP A 157 15.98 4.22 9.20
N ALA A 158 16.55 3.57 10.21
CA ALA A 158 15.80 2.99 11.32
C ALA A 158 14.97 4.04 12.07
N ALA A 159 15.51 5.25 12.25
CA ALA A 159 14.82 6.34 12.94
C ALA A 159 13.59 6.82 12.14
N PHE A 160 13.71 6.94 10.82
CA PHE A 160 12.58 7.31 9.97
C PHE A 160 11.49 6.24 9.95
N LYS A 161 11.88 4.96 9.97
CA LYS A 161 10.91 3.84 10.05
C LYS A 161 10.08 3.92 11.32
N GLU A 162 10.70 4.11 12.48
CA GLU A 162 9.97 4.22 13.75
C GLU A 162 9.11 5.48 13.80
N LYS A 163 9.63 6.64 13.32
CA LYS A 163 8.87 7.89 13.22
C LYS A 163 7.62 7.74 12.34
N SER A 164 7.79 7.14 11.16
CA SER A 164 6.70 6.91 10.21
C SER A 164 5.64 5.98 10.77
N LYS A 165 6.08 4.90 11.42
CA LYS A 165 5.20 3.91 12.04
C LYS A 165 4.38 4.52 13.18
N LYS A 166 5.03 5.28 14.06
CA LYS A 166 4.37 5.98 15.17
C LYS A 166 3.29 6.93 14.63
N LEU A 167 3.65 7.78 13.68
CA LEU A 167 2.73 8.74 13.09
C LEU A 167 1.54 8.05 12.39
N LEU A 168 1.79 6.93 11.68
CA LEU A 168 0.74 6.16 11.03
C LEU A 168 -0.26 5.61 12.05
N LEU A 169 0.25 5.01 13.14
CA LEU A 169 -0.59 4.43 14.18
C LEU A 169 -1.42 5.48 14.90
N GLU A 170 -0.80 6.61 15.29
CA GLU A 170 -1.48 7.72 15.96
C GLU A 170 -2.58 8.35 15.07
N LYS A 171 -2.27 8.53 13.78
CA LYS A 171 -3.19 9.18 12.85
C LYS A 171 -4.39 8.31 12.45
N TYR A 172 -4.21 6.99 12.46
CA TYR A 172 -5.18 6.04 11.91
C TYR A 172 -5.53 4.92 12.91
N GLU A 173 -5.63 5.27 14.19
CA GLU A 173 -5.92 4.31 15.28
C GLU A 173 -7.20 3.51 15.03
N ASP A 174 -8.25 4.17 14.52
CA ASP A 174 -9.54 3.54 14.22
C ASP A 174 -9.67 3.00 12.79
N THR A 175 -8.63 3.17 11.96
CA THR A 175 -8.67 2.78 10.55
C THR A 175 -8.15 1.37 10.34
N LYS A 176 -8.85 0.56 9.54
CA LYS A 176 -8.40 -0.80 9.23
C LYS A 176 -7.26 -0.81 8.22
N LEU A 177 -6.40 -1.82 8.31
CA LEU A 177 -5.24 -1.97 7.46
C LEU A 177 -5.36 -3.20 6.56
N ILE A 178 -4.94 -3.07 5.30
CA ILE A 178 -4.55 -4.19 4.45
C ILE A 178 -3.06 -4.02 4.17
N MET A 179 -2.24 -4.94 4.68
CA MET A 179 -0.79 -4.79 4.73
C MET A 179 -0.06 -5.90 3.99
N VAL A 180 0.87 -5.50 3.13
CA VAL A 180 1.93 -6.35 2.58
C VAL A 180 3.24 -6.00 3.28
N ASN A 181 3.93 -6.98 3.83
CA ASN A 181 5.25 -6.80 4.42
C ASN A 181 6.06 -8.10 4.31
N HIS A 182 7.39 -7.97 4.14
CA HIS A 182 8.30 -9.12 4.16
C HIS A 182 8.59 -9.61 5.58
N SER A 183 8.46 -8.76 6.59
CA SER A 183 8.64 -9.12 7.98
C SER A 183 7.38 -9.77 8.55
N MET A 184 7.45 -11.08 8.79
CA MET A 184 6.37 -11.79 9.46
C MET A 184 6.10 -11.27 10.88
N GLN A 185 7.13 -10.72 11.55
CA GLN A 185 6.98 -10.11 12.87
C GLN A 185 6.11 -8.85 12.81
N GLU A 186 6.30 -8.01 11.78
CA GLU A 186 5.47 -6.82 11.57
C GLU A 186 4.03 -7.21 11.27
N LEU A 187 3.80 -8.20 10.40
CA LEU A 187 2.45 -8.68 10.11
C LEU A 187 1.74 -9.19 11.36
N LYS A 188 2.42 -9.99 12.19
CA LYS A 188 1.86 -10.48 13.47
C LYS A 188 1.56 -9.37 14.48
N LYS A 189 2.30 -8.24 14.40
CA LYS A 189 2.08 -7.10 15.30
C LYS A 189 0.83 -6.30 14.94
N PHE A 190 0.53 -6.17 13.65
CA PHE A 190 -0.52 -5.26 13.17
C PHE A 190 -1.78 -5.95 12.65
N CYS A 191 -1.70 -7.20 12.22
CA CYS A 191 -2.79 -7.89 11.55
C CYS A 191 -3.36 -9.01 12.41
N GLN A 192 -4.68 -9.18 12.38
CA GLN A 192 -5.41 -10.24 13.07
C GLN A 192 -5.94 -11.29 12.09
N ALA A 193 -6.13 -10.92 10.82
CA ALA A 193 -6.60 -11.79 9.75
C ALA A 193 -5.59 -11.85 8.62
N GLY A 194 -5.77 -12.76 7.67
CA GLY A 194 -4.88 -12.88 6.54
C GLY A 194 -5.56 -13.28 5.24
N ILE A 195 -4.96 -12.87 4.12
CA ILE A 195 -5.25 -13.36 2.79
C ILE A 195 -4.03 -14.10 2.28
N VAL A 196 -4.22 -15.34 1.82
CA VAL A 196 -3.17 -16.10 1.10
C VAL A 196 -3.50 -16.07 -0.38
N ILE A 197 -2.54 -15.60 -1.19
CA ILE A 197 -2.65 -15.65 -2.65
C ILE A 197 -2.06 -16.97 -3.11
N LYS A 198 -2.88 -17.89 -3.64
CA LYS A 198 -2.43 -19.16 -4.24
C LYS A 198 -3.33 -19.58 -5.39
N ASN A 199 -2.79 -20.32 -6.34
CA ASN A 199 -3.52 -20.82 -7.52
C ASN A 199 -4.29 -19.71 -8.27
N LYS A 200 -3.70 -18.49 -8.33
CA LYS A 200 -4.30 -17.29 -8.96
C LYS A 200 -5.61 -16.85 -8.32
N THR A 201 -5.86 -17.21 -7.07
CA THR A 201 -7.03 -16.77 -6.30
C THR A 201 -6.64 -16.26 -4.93
N LEU A 202 -7.63 -15.75 -4.19
CA LEU A 202 -7.49 -15.22 -2.84
C LEU A 202 -8.22 -16.13 -1.86
N ILE A 203 -7.56 -16.51 -0.76
CA ILE A 203 -8.18 -17.25 0.34
C ILE A 203 -8.08 -16.40 1.59
N TYR A 204 -9.22 -16.06 2.15
CA TYR A 204 -9.30 -15.28 3.39
C TYR A 204 -9.35 -16.20 4.60
N TYR A 205 -8.59 -15.81 5.62
CA TYR A 205 -8.57 -16.46 6.93
C TYR A 205 -8.92 -15.43 8.01
N PRO A 206 -9.95 -15.70 8.84
CA PRO A 206 -10.37 -14.78 9.90
C PRO A 206 -9.38 -14.68 11.05
N ASP A 207 -8.36 -15.53 11.08
CA ASP A 207 -7.22 -15.46 11.98
C ASP A 207 -5.90 -15.57 11.21
N LEU A 208 -4.91 -14.79 11.65
CA LEU A 208 -3.61 -14.70 10.98
C LEU A 208 -2.78 -15.97 11.12
N ALA A 209 -2.95 -16.74 12.21
CA ALA A 209 -2.18 -17.97 12.44
C ALA A 209 -2.53 -19.03 11.41
N SER A 210 -3.81 -19.20 11.08
CA SER A 210 -4.28 -20.11 10.01
C SER A 210 -3.77 -19.66 8.64
N ALA A 211 -3.78 -18.34 8.35
CA ALA A 211 -3.22 -17.82 7.10
C ALA A 211 -1.71 -18.12 6.97
N ILE A 212 -0.94 -17.91 8.04
CA ILE A 212 0.50 -18.21 8.07
C ILE A 212 0.75 -19.72 7.91
N LYS A 213 -0.07 -20.56 8.55
CA LYS A 213 0.04 -22.02 8.42
C LYS A 213 -0.14 -22.44 6.97
N ASP A 214 -1.22 -22.02 6.31
CA ASP A 214 -1.47 -22.34 4.90
C ASP A 214 -0.36 -21.80 3.97
N TYR A 215 0.09 -20.57 4.22
CA TYR A 215 1.22 -19.99 3.46
C TYR A 215 2.50 -20.86 3.59
N ASN A 216 2.83 -21.31 4.80
CA ASN A 216 4.02 -22.12 5.04
C ASN A 216 3.89 -23.51 4.40
N GLU A 217 2.76 -24.18 4.53
CA GLU A 217 2.48 -25.46 3.90
C GLU A 217 2.56 -25.38 2.37
N THR A 218 2.00 -24.30 1.81
CA THR A 218 1.93 -24.11 0.36
C THR A 218 3.26 -23.70 -0.26
N TYR A 219 4.06 -22.85 0.40
CA TYR A 219 5.20 -22.17 -0.25
C TYR A 219 6.55 -22.36 0.43
N VAL A 220 6.58 -22.69 1.72
CA VAL A 220 7.83 -22.85 2.46
C VAL A 220 8.21 -24.34 2.52
N ASN A 221 7.27 -25.20 2.93
CA ASN A 221 7.51 -26.62 3.10
C ASN A 221 7.47 -27.40 1.77
N ALA A 222 6.73 -26.91 0.77
CA ALA A 222 6.68 -27.53 -0.56
C ALA A 222 8.00 -27.40 -1.37
N LYS A 223 8.98 -26.64 -0.88
CA LYS A 223 10.33 -26.50 -1.48
C LYS A 223 11.40 -27.40 -0.84
N LYS A 224 11.02 -28.20 0.16
CA LYS A 224 11.84 -29.26 0.73
C LYS A 224 11.44 -30.63 0.16
#